data_ac1d8244949ab15431114f8b1f98497a
#
_entry.id   ac1d8244949ab15431114f8b1f98497a
#
_cell.length_a   1.000
_cell.length_b   1.000
_cell.length_c   1.000
_cell.angle_alpha   90.00
_cell.angle_beta   90.00
_cell.angle_gamma   90.00
#
_symmetry.space_group_name_H-M   'P 1'
#
loop_
_entity.id
_entity.type
_entity.pdbx_description
1 polymer ?
#
loop_
_entity_poly.entity_id
_entity_poly.type
_entity_poly.pdbx_seq_one_letter_code
_entity_poly.pdbx_strand_id
1 'polypeptide(L)'
;MTWLKAGDSNTKFFHSQVQQRKRTNAIVGLLNNDDIWCTDETQIEGIEVNYFEELFRSTQPVNPNDTLSAVESVVTMDANQNLLRPFLAEEVRAALFEMHPSKAPGPDGMSSFFYQKYWHIVGNYVSHAILSVLNSGNILRKINLTHISLIPKKKNLERISDFRPISLCNVVYKIISKVLANRLKLVLPCIIFDSQSAFVPGHLITDNVSVAFELIHKLKGKRLGKKGEMAVKLDMSKAYDRVEWTYVESIMRKMGFAERWIYLVDRKSVV
;
A
#
# COMPACT_ATOMS: atom_id res chain seq x y z
N MET A 1 14.99 12.54 15.09
CA MET A 1 15.28 13.82 14.41
C MET A 1 16.75 13.99 14.00
N THR A 2 17.69 13.30 14.58
CA THR A 2 19.11 13.29 14.22
C THR A 2 19.44 12.59 12.90
N TRP A 3 18.56 11.70 12.44
CA TRP A 3 18.74 10.92 11.22
C TRP A 3 18.78 11.77 9.94
N LEU A 4 17.95 12.81 9.84
CA LEU A 4 17.88 13.68 8.64
C LEU A 4 19.10 14.63 8.53
N LYS A 5 19.65 15.07 9.65
CA LYS A 5 20.83 15.96 9.67
C LYS A 5 22.15 15.22 9.44
N ALA A 6 22.21 13.92 9.78
CA ALA A 6 23.42 13.12 9.69
C ALA A 6 23.35 12.00 8.62
N GLY A 7 22.16 11.76 8.04
CA GLY A 7 21.87 10.57 7.23
C GLY A 7 22.65 10.47 5.91
N ASP A 8 23.01 11.59 5.34
CA ASP A 8 23.62 11.64 4.01
C ASP A 8 25.05 12.21 4.00
N SER A 9 25.66 12.37 5.17
CA SER A 9 26.97 12.97 5.31
C SER A 9 28.11 11.96 5.42
N ASN A 10 27.89 10.69 5.03
CA ASN A 10 28.89 9.62 5.02
C ASN A 10 29.68 9.48 6.35
N THR A 11 28.99 9.68 7.47
CA THR A 11 29.62 9.68 8.81
C THR A 11 29.77 8.26 9.35
N LYS A 12 30.74 8.07 10.27
CA LYS A 12 30.94 6.82 11.02
C LYS A 12 29.65 6.36 11.74
N PHE A 13 28.85 7.30 12.22
CA PHE A 13 27.53 7.03 12.82
C PHE A 13 26.57 6.39 11.81
N PHE A 14 26.49 6.95 10.60
CA PHE A 14 25.63 6.41 9.54
C PHE A 14 26.02 4.97 9.19
N HIS A 15 27.31 4.72 8.97
CA HIS A 15 27.81 3.37 8.65
C HIS A 15 27.54 2.38 9.79
N SER A 16 27.74 2.80 11.04
CA SER A 16 27.42 1.96 12.20
C SER A 16 25.94 1.59 12.25
N GLN A 17 25.03 2.55 12.02
CA GLN A 17 23.58 2.30 12.01
C GLN A 17 23.16 1.39 10.85
N VAL A 18 23.75 1.57 9.66
CA VAL A 18 23.48 0.71 8.50
C VAL A 18 23.96 -0.72 8.76
N GLN A 19 25.17 -0.89 9.30
CA GLN A 19 25.70 -2.21 9.65
C GLN A 19 24.87 -2.90 10.73
N GLN A 20 24.45 -2.17 11.76
CA GLN A 20 23.59 -2.70 12.81
C GLN A 20 22.25 -3.17 12.23
N ARG A 21 21.62 -2.36 11.39
CA ARG A 21 20.36 -2.74 10.69
C ARG A 21 20.55 -3.95 9.78
N LYS A 22 21.65 -4.00 9.03
CA LYS A 22 21.97 -5.15 8.17
C LYS A 22 22.08 -6.44 8.98
N ARG A 23 22.76 -6.38 10.14
CA ARG A 23 22.86 -7.54 11.06
C ARG A 23 21.51 -7.94 11.65
N THR A 24 20.72 -6.96 12.10
CA THR A 24 19.41 -7.21 12.73
C THR A 24 18.39 -7.76 11.73
N ASN A 25 18.47 -7.35 10.47
CA ASN A 25 17.53 -7.76 9.41
C ASN A 25 18.05 -8.94 8.58
N ALA A 26 19.25 -9.45 8.86
CA ALA A 26 19.77 -10.61 8.15
C ALA A 26 18.92 -11.86 8.46
N ILE A 27 18.54 -12.56 7.41
CA ILE A 27 17.85 -13.85 7.51
C ILE A 27 18.93 -14.91 7.65
N VAL A 28 19.06 -15.48 8.84
CA VAL A 28 20.06 -16.50 9.16
C VAL A 28 19.58 -17.88 8.77
N GLY A 29 18.26 -18.09 8.78
CA GLY A 29 17.62 -19.34 8.38
C GLY A 29 16.11 -19.19 8.46
N LEU A 30 15.40 -20.12 7.83
CA LEU A 30 13.95 -20.21 7.85
C LEU A 30 13.50 -21.66 8.00
N LEU A 31 12.38 -21.88 8.67
CA LEU A 31 11.67 -23.16 8.63
C LEU A 31 10.94 -23.30 7.30
N ASN A 32 11.13 -24.44 6.65
CA ASN A 32 10.34 -24.83 5.48
C ASN A 32 8.94 -25.33 5.90
N ASN A 33 8.14 -25.81 4.94
CA ASN A 33 6.81 -26.33 5.18
C ASN A 33 6.78 -27.62 6.02
N ASP A 34 7.90 -28.34 6.09
CA ASP A 34 8.08 -29.59 6.86
C ASP A 34 8.66 -29.33 8.28
N ASP A 35 8.71 -28.06 8.72
CA ASP A 35 9.31 -27.63 9.98
C ASP A 35 10.82 -27.90 10.11
N ILE A 36 11.54 -28.03 8.96
CA ILE A 36 12.98 -28.20 8.92
C ILE A 36 13.65 -26.84 8.82
N TRP A 37 14.64 -26.60 9.71
CA TRP A 37 15.43 -25.37 9.69
C TRP A 37 16.44 -25.37 8.55
N CYS A 38 16.27 -24.45 7.59
CA CYS A 38 17.11 -24.28 6.42
C CYS A 38 18.00 -23.04 6.58
N THR A 39 19.30 -23.21 6.37
CA THR A 39 20.31 -22.14 6.45
C THR A 39 21.02 -21.92 5.11
N ASP A 40 20.83 -22.81 4.16
CA ASP A 40 21.36 -22.67 2.80
C ASP A 40 20.62 -21.58 2.04
N GLU A 41 21.36 -20.68 1.37
CA GLU A 41 20.83 -19.52 0.68
C GLU A 41 19.81 -19.91 -0.41
N THR A 42 20.11 -20.98 -1.17
CA THR A 42 19.23 -21.47 -2.24
C THR A 42 17.90 -22.02 -1.68
N GLN A 43 17.96 -22.68 -0.53
CA GLN A 43 16.75 -23.18 0.15
C GLN A 43 15.92 -22.02 0.72
N ILE A 44 16.57 -21.01 1.30
CA ILE A 44 15.90 -19.79 1.81
C ILE A 44 15.20 -19.07 0.66
N GLU A 45 15.90 -18.83 -0.47
CA GLU A 45 15.31 -18.24 -1.67
C GLU A 45 14.09 -19.03 -2.15
N GLY A 46 14.18 -20.36 -2.19
CA GLY A 46 13.06 -21.21 -2.55
C GLY A 46 11.85 -21.06 -1.63
N ILE A 47 12.08 -20.97 -0.32
CA ILE A 47 11.02 -20.73 0.68
C ILE A 47 10.36 -19.35 0.45
N GLU A 48 11.17 -18.31 0.20
CA GLU A 48 10.69 -16.96 -0.03
C GLU A 48 9.86 -16.87 -1.31
N VAL A 49 10.36 -17.38 -2.41
CA VAL A 49 9.67 -17.36 -3.72
C VAL A 49 8.35 -18.11 -3.64
N ASN A 50 8.36 -19.35 -3.16
CA ASN A 50 7.15 -20.17 -3.04
C ASN A 50 6.09 -19.49 -2.17
N TYR A 51 6.50 -18.88 -1.05
CA TYR A 51 5.60 -18.20 -0.16
C TYR A 51 4.89 -17.00 -0.82
N PHE A 52 5.63 -16.17 -1.58
CA PHE A 52 5.05 -15.02 -2.26
C PHE A 52 4.26 -15.43 -3.51
N GLU A 53 4.69 -16.48 -4.23
CA GLU A 53 3.89 -17.04 -5.33
C GLU A 53 2.54 -17.56 -4.84
N GLU A 54 2.50 -18.26 -3.70
CA GLU A 54 1.25 -18.70 -3.09
C GLU A 54 0.41 -17.52 -2.59
N LEU A 55 1.04 -16.53 -1.95
CA LEU A 55 0.35 -15.37 -1.40
C LEU A 55 -0.32 -14.51 -2.48
N PHE A 56 0.34 -14.33 -3.62
CA PHE A 56 -0.16 -13.51 -4.72
C PHE A 56 -0.92 -14.31 -5.79
N ARG A 57 -0.99 -15.64 -5.64
CA ARG A 57 -1.81 -16.46 -6.53
C ARG A 57 -3.28 -16.19 -6.28
N SER A 58 -4.01 -15.85 -7.36
CA SER A 58 -5.46 -15.74 -7.28
C SER A 58 -6.10 -17.08 -6.95
N THR A 59 -6.99 -17.07 -5.96
CA THR A 59 -7.79 -18.26 -5.60
C THR A 59 -9.04 -18.40 -6.46
N GLN A 60 -9.28 -17.44 -7.36
CA GLN A 60 -10.47 -17.35 -8.20
C GLN A 60 -11.76 -17.63 -7.41
N PRO A 61 -12.08 -16.81 -6.39
CA PRO A 61 -13.21 -17.06 -5.52
C PRO A 61 -14.50 -17.19 -6.32
N VAL A 62 -15.20 -18.28 -6.08
CA VAL A 62 -16.47 -18.57 -6.74
C VAL A 62 -17.53 -17.66 -6.13
N ASN A 63 -18.15 -16.84 -6.99
CA ASN A 63 -19.35 -16.06 -6.71
C ASN A 63 -19.25 -14.92 -5.68
N PRO A 64 -18.64 -13.77 -6.03
CA PRO A 64 -18.69 -12.57 -5.20
C PRO A 64 -20.09 -11.89 -5.20
N ASN A 65 -21.08 -12.46 -5.88
CA ASN A 65 -22.38 -11.82 -6.14
C ASN A 65 -23.13 -11.46 -4.86
N ASP A 66 -23.04 -12.27 -3.81
CA ASP A 66 -23.74 -11.99 -2.55
C ASP A 66 -23.19 -10.71 -1.90
N THR A 67 -21.87 -10.55 -1.89
CA THR A 67 -21.22 -9.33 -1.38
C THR A 67 -21.45 -8.13 -2.28
N LEU A 68 -21.41 -8.33 -3.61
CA LEU A 68 -21.66 -7.27 -4.58
C LEU A 68 -23.12 -6.81 -4.60
N SER A 69 -24.07 -7.67 -4.21
CA SER A 69 -25.49 -7.29 -4.13
C SER A 69 -25.75 -6.21 -3.08
N ALA A 70 -24.92 -6.15 -2.03
CA ALA A 70 -25.00 -5.14 -0.97
C ALA A 70 -24.33 -3.81 -1.33
N VAL A 71 -23.63 -3.72 -2.46
CA VAL A 71 -22.94 -2.52 -2.90
C VAL A 71 -23.87 -1.68 -3.77
N GLU A 72 -24.08 -0.42 -3.37
CA GLU A 72 -24.88 0.54 -4.11
C GLU A 72 -24.04 1.35 -5.09
N SER A 73 -24.72 1.87 -6.14
CA SER A 73 -24.10 2.79 -7.09
C SER A 73 -24.15 4.21 -6.50
N VAL A 74 -23.00 4.69 -6.04
CA VAL A 74 -22.86 5.98 -5.32
C VAL A 74 -22.00 6.99 -6.07
N VAL A 75 -21.23 6.56 -7.07
CA VAL A 75 -20.35 7.44 -7.85
C VAL A 75 -21.18 8.13 -8.94
N THR A 76 -21.30 9.44 -8.82
CA THR A 76 -22.07 10.27 -9.75
C THR A 76 -21.35 10.48 -11.08
N MET A 77 -22.09 10.97 -12.08
CA MET A 77 -21.54 11.35 -13.38
C MET A 77 -20.49 12.46 -13.25
N ASP A 78 -20.75 13.45 -12.40
CA ASP A 78 -19.82 14.56 -12.12
C ASP A 78 -18.55 14.08 -11.44
N ALA A 79 -18.65 13.12 -10.50
CA ALA A 79 -17.49 12.49 -9.88
C ALA A 79 -16.62 11.78 -10.92
N ASN A 80 -17.22 11.02 -11.83
CA ASN A 80 -16.52 10.37 -12.92
C ASN A 80 -15.85 11.36 -13.89
N GLN A 81 -16.53 12.44 -14.25
CA GLN A 81 -15.95 13.49 -15.08
C GLN A 81 -14.74 14.13 -14.40
N ASN A 82 -14.82 14.42 -13.10
CA ASN A 82 -13.70 14.95 -12.33
C ASN A 82 -12.50 13.99 -12.24
N LEU A 83 -12.76 12.69 -12.07
CA LEU A 83 -11.72 11.67 -12.05
C LEU A 83 -11.01 11.55 -13.41
N LEU A 84 -11.76 11.69 -14.52
CA LEU A 84 -11.28 11.48 -15.88
C LEU A 84 -10.84 12.75 -16.60
N ARG A 85 -10.96 13.93 -15.96
CA ARG A 85 -10.43 15.17 -16.56
C ARG A 85 -8.98 15.00 -17.00
N PRO A 86 -8.49 15.74 -17.99
CA PRO A 86 -7.10 15.67 -18.42
C PRO A 86 -6.14 15.75 -17.24
N PHE A 87 -5.10 14.91 -17.24
CA PHE A 87 -4.06 14.96 -16.22
C PHE A 87 -3.08 16.09 -16.54
N LEU A 88 -2.69 16.84 -15.53
CA LEU A 88 -1.85 18.03 -15.65
C LEU A 88 -0.45 17.81 -15.05
N ALA A 89 0.54 18.54 -15.59
CA ALA A 89 1.91 18.49 -15.08
C ALA A 89 2.01 19.00 -13.63
N GLU A 90 1.12 19.91 -13.23
CA GLU A 90 1.00 20.43 -11.87
C GLU A 90 0.60 19.33 -10.87
N GLU A 91 -0.28 18.41 -11.28
CA GLU A 91 -0.67 17.25 -10.44
C GLU A 91 0.52 16.32 -10.23
N VAL A 92 1.33 16.10 -11.26
CA VAL A 92 2.56 15.30 -11.20
C VAL A 92 3.55 15.94 -10.23
N ARG A 93 3.77 17.25 -10.36
CA ARG A 93 4.64 18.01 -9.47
C ARG A 93 4.14 17.97 -8.02
N ALA A 94 2.87 18.25 -7.79
CA ALA A 94 2.25 18.20 -6.47
C ALA A 94 2.41 16.83 -5.83
N ALA A 95 2.13 15.75 -6.56
CA ALA A 95 2.29 14.38 -6.08
C ALA A 95 3.73 14.06 -5.66
N LEU A 96 4.74 14.52 -6.40
CA LEU A 96 6.14 14.35 -6.02
C LEU A 96 6.49 15.12 -4.75
N PHE A 97 6.08 16.40 -4.64
CA PHE A 97 6.44 17.25 -3.50
C PHE A 97 5.69 16.91 -2.21
N GLU A 98 4.59 16.17 -2.29
CA GLU A 98 3.93 15.54 -1.14
C GLU A 98 4.68 14.31 -0.60
N MET A 99 5.65 13.76 -1.34
CA MET A 99 6.43 12.62 -0.88
C MET A 99 7.52 13.06 0.07
N HIS A 100 7.71 12.29 1.14
CA HIS A 100 8.83 12.54 2.03
C HIS A 100 10.17 12.21 1.33
N PRO A 101 11.14 13.14 1.30
CA PRO A 101 12.38 13.00 0.53
C PRO A 101 13.26 11.82 0.94
N SER A 102 13.24 11.42 2.21
CA SER A 102 14.09 10.35 2.76
C SER A 102 13.49 8.94 2.67
N LYS A 103 12.37 8.76 1.95
CA LYS A 103 11.84 7.40 1.72
C LYS A 103 12.77 6.60 0.82
N ALA A 104 12.86 5.29 1.10
CA ALA A 104 13.69 4.36 0.34
C ALA A 104 13.34 4.41 -1.17
N PRO A 105 14.37 4.43 -2.03
CA PRO A 105 14.19 4.35 -3.49
C PRO A 105 13.70 2.96 -3.92
N GLY A 106 13.33 2.84 -5.17
CA GLY A 106 13.06 1.56 -5.83
C GLY A 106 14.33 0.93 -6.42
N PRO A 107 14.16 -0.07 -7.31
CA PRO A 107 15.28 -0.75 -7.99
C PRO A 107 16.20 0.17 -8.78
N ASP A 108 15.70 1.33 -9.23
CA ASP A 108 16.47 2.35 -9.95
C ASP A 108 17.44 3.14 -9.07
N GLY A 109 17.35 3.00 -7.74
CA GLY A 109 18.17 3.73 -6.78
C GLY A 109 17.84 5.22 -6.65
N MET A 110 16.84 5.74 -7.38
CA MET A 110 16.48 7.15 -7.40
C MET A 110 15.48 7.48 -6.29
N SER A 111 15.88 8.36 -5.36
CA SER A 111 15.02 8.81 -4.26
C SER A 111 14.09 9.97 -4.67
N SER A 112 13.01 10.18 -3.91
CA SER A 112 12.15 11.36 -4.10
C SER A 112 12.93 12.67 -3.93
N PHE A 113 13.95 12.68 -3.05
CA PHE A 113 14.85 13.82 -2.86
C PHE A 113 15.58 14.22 -4.14
N PHE A 114 16.07 13.24 -4.92
CA PHE A 114 16.71 13.51 -6.20
C PHE A 114 15.77 14.25 -7.15
N TYR A 115 14.56 13.74 -7.35
CA TYR A 115 13.58 14.36 -8.23
C TYR A 115 13.12 15.74 -7.74
N GLN A 116 12.92 15.91 -6.44
CA GLN A 116 12.54 17.20 -5.85
C GLN A 116 13.65 18.24 -6.02
N LYS A 117 14.89 17.87 -5.70
CA LYS A 117 16.05 18.78 -5.77
C LYS A 117 16.35 19.22 -7.21
N TYR A 118 16.27 18.31 -8.17
CA TYR A 118 16.60 18.56 -9.57
C TYR A 118 15.36 18.73 -10.45
N TRP A 119 14.22 19.07 -9.87
CA TRP A 119 12.97 19.24 -10.59
C TRP A 119 13.07 20.25 -11.75
N HIS A 120 13.84 21.32 -11.58
CA HIS A 120 14.07 22.32 -12.61
C HIS A 120 14.78 21.79 -13.86
N ILE A 121 15.48 20.65 -13.74
CA ILE A 121 16.16 19.97 -14.84
C ILE A 121 15.30 18.83 -15.40
N VAL A 122 14.83 17.92 -14.53
CA VAL A 122 14.19 16.66 -14.95
C VAL A 122 12.66 16.75 -15.02
N GLY A 123 12.07 17.80 -14.48
CA GLY A 123 10.62 17.88 -14.26
C GLY A 123 9.79 17.75 -15.52
N ASN A 124 10.22 18.36 -16.62
CA ASN A 124 9.51 18.25 -17.91
C ASN A 124 9.51 16.81 -18.43
N TYR A 125 10.67 16.13 -18.39
CA TYR A 125 10.78 14.73 -18.84
C TYR A 125 9.94 13.79 -17.98
N VAL A 126 10.01 13.95 -16.67
CA VAL A 126 9.23 13.17 -15.71
C VAL A 126 7.74 13.41 -15.91
N SER A 127 7.31 14.65 -16.05
CA SER A 127 5.90 14.98 -16.30
C SER A 127 5.41 14.37 -17.60
N HIS A 128 6.16 14.50 -18.69
CA HIS A 128 5.80 13.89 -19.97
C HIS A 128 5.67 12.37 -19.88
N ALA A 129 6.63 11.70 -19.27
CA ALA A 129 6.59 10.24 -19.10
C ALA A 129 5.38 9.79 -18.27
N ILE A 130 5.08 10.48 -17.17
CA ILE A 130 3.95 10.16 -16.31
C ILE A 130 2.62 10.44 -17.00
N LEU A 131 2.48 11.59 -17.66
CA LEU A 131 1.27 11.93 -18.40
C LEU A 131 1.01 10.95 -19.56
N SER A 132 2.08 10.49 -20.24
CA SER A 132 1.97 9.43 -21.26
C SER A 132 1.39 8.14 -20.67
N VAL A 133 1.86 7.70 -19.49
CA VAL A 133 1.32 6.52 -18.80
C VAL A 133 -0.13 6.74 -18.37
N LEU A 134 -0.46 7.90 -17.80
CA LEU A 134 -1.82 8.20 -17.33
C LEU A 134 -2.83 8.29 -18.49
N ASN A 135 -2.40 8.78 -19.64
CA ASN A 135 -3.24 8.91 -20.82
C ASN A 135 -3.39 7.58 -21.58
N SER A 136 -2.32 6.81 -21.74
CA SER A 136 -2.36 5.52 -22.45
C SER A 136 -2.84 4.36 -21.56
N GLY A 137 -2.56 4.43 -20.26
CA GLY A 137 -2.72 3.32 -19.32
C GLY A 137 -1.58 2.30 -19.37
N ASN A 138 -0.56 2.50 -20.22
CA ASN A 138 0.52 1.54 -20.38
C ASN A 138 1.73 1.96 -19.56
N ILE A 139 2.13 1.13 -18.61
CA ILE A 139 3.33 1.31 -17.81
C ILE A 139 4.46 0.41 -18.32
N LEU A 140 5.66 0.95 -18.42
CA LEU A 140 6.82 0.14 -18.79
C LEU A 140 7.16 -0.84 -17.66
N ARG A 141 7.46 -2.10 -18.02
CA ARG A 141 7.82 -3.16 -17.05
C ARG A 141 8.93 -2.73 -16.08
N LYS A 142 9.96 -2.02 -16.57
CA LYS A 142 11.05 -1.51 -15.72
C LYS A 142 10.59 -0.50 -14.66
N ILE A 143 9.57 0.30 -14.95
CA ILE A 143 9.01 1.26 -13.99
C ILE A 143 8.18 0.52 -12.93
N ASN A 144 7.48 -0.54 -13.33
CA ASN A 144 6.67 -1.38 -12.45
C ASN A 144 7.49 -2.40 -11.63
N LEU A 145 8.76 -2.63 -11.98
CA LEU A 145 9.63 -3.52 -11.22
C LEU A 145 9.77 -3.04 -9.77
N THR A 146 9.56 -3.95 -8.84
CA THR A 146 9.54 -3.65 -7.40
C THR A 146 10.36 -4.69 -6.65
N HIS A 147 11.26 -4.23 -5.78
CA HIS A 147 11.94 -5.12 -4.84
C HIS A 147 11.10 -5.26 -3.57
N ILE A 148 10.95 -6.49 -3.08
CA ILE A 148 10.33 -6.77 -1.79
C ILE A 148 11.45 -6.86 -0.75
N SER A 149 11.38 -6.00 0.27
CA SER A 149 12.29 -6.05 1.42
C SER A 149 11.57 -6.61 2.63
N LEU A 150 12.18 -7.59 3.28
CA LEU A 150 11.62 -8.28 4.43
C LEU A 150 12.06 -7.59 5.73
N ILE A 151 11.09 -7.12 6.52
CA ILE A 151 11.34 -6.45 7.80
C ILE A 151 10.82 -7.32 8.95
N PRO A 152 11.67 -7.65 9.94
CA PRO A 152 11.28 -8.44 11.11
C PRO A 152 10.08 -7.86 11.85
N LYS A 153 9.09 -8.69 12.22
CA LYS A 153 7.95 -8.33 13.08
C LYS A 153 8.26 -8.55 14.56
N LYS A 154 9.10 -9.53 14.85
CA LYS A 154 9.45 -10.00 16.21
C LYS A 154 10.95 -10.28 16.31
N LYS A 155 11.46 -10.54 17.50
CA LYS A 155 12.90 -10.81 17.71
C LYS A 155 13.32 -12.20 17.25
N ASN A 156 12.49 -13.23 17.52
CA ASN A 156 12.78 -14.61 17.13
C ASN A 156 12.05 -14.91 15.83
N LEU A 157 12.81 -15.00 14.75
CA LEU A 157 12.30 -15.22 13.40
C LEU A 157 12.55 -16.67 13.02
N GLU A 158 11.49 -17.37 12.67
CA GLU A 158 11.55 -18.76 12.28
C GLU A 158 10.94 -18.99 10.90
N ARG A 159 9.87 -18.24 10.58
CA ARG A 159 9.12 -18.41 9.34
C ARG A 159 9.07 -17.12 8.53
N ILE A 160 8.92 -17.24 7.23
CA ILE A 160 8.75 -16.10 6.32
C ILE A 160 7.55 -15.23 6.74
N SER A 161 6.51 -15.79 7.33
CA SER A 161 5.35 -15.06 7.86
C SER A 161 5.68 -14.11 9.02
N ASP A 162 6.84 -14.28 9.67
CA ASP A 162 7.33 -13.42 10.74
C ASP A 162 7.91 -12.10 10.25
N PHE A 163 8.03 -11.96 8.94
CA PHE A 163 8.48 -10.73 8.29
C PHE A 163 7.30 -9.92 7.73
N ARG A 164 7.52 -8.61 7.59
CA ARG A 164 6.64 -7.71 6.82
C ARG A 164 7.27 -7.49 5.46
N PRO A 165 6.59 -7.85 4.36
CA PRO A 165 7.04 -7.44 3.05
C PRO A 165 6.84 -5.94 2.87
N ILE A 166 7.87 -5.25 2.44
CA ILE A 166 7.83 -3.83 2.09
C ILE A 166 8.21 -3.69 0.63
N SER A 167 7.27 -3.22 -0.18
CA SER A 167 7.46 -3.00 -1.61
C SER A 167 8.26 -1.71 -1.86
N LEU A 168 9.44 -1.84 -2.43
CA LEU A 168 10.34 -0.75 -2.82
C LEU A 168 10.12 -0.42 -4.29
N CYS A 169 9.06 0.34 -4.59
CA CYS A 169 8.73 0.77 -5.94
C CYS A 169 9.58 1.97 -6.38
N ASN A 170 9.78 2.11 -7.68
CA ASN A 170 10.39 3.30 -8.27
C ASN A 170 9.59 4.57 -7.97
N VAL A 171 10.27 5.71 -7.85
CA VAL A 171 9.61 6.99 -7.53
C VAL A 171 8.63 7.39 -8.63
N VAL A 172 8.95 7.16 -9.89
CA VAL A 172 8.05 7.42 -11.02
C VAL A 172 6.72 6.65 -10.85
N TYR A 173 6.78 5.36 -10.48
CA TYR A 173 5.59 4.56 -10.17
C TYR A 173 4.80 5.17 -9.00
N LYS A 174 5.50 5.56 -7.92
CA LYS A 174 4.86 6.20 -6.75
C LYS A 174 4.15 7.49 -7.11
N ILE A 175 4.74 8.33 -8.00
CA ILE A 175 4.11 9.58 -8.46
C ILE A 175 2.81 9.26 -9.22
N ILE A 176 2.86 8.30 -10.17
CA ILE A 176 1.69 7.88 -10.94
C ILE A 176 0.56 7.45 -9.98
N SER A 177 0.87 6.55 -9.04
CA SER A 177 -0.12 6.07 -8.05
C SER A 177 -0.64 7.19 -7.15
N LYS A 178 0.22 8.14 -6.78
CA LYS A 178 -0.14 9.29 -5.95
C LYS A 178 -1.07 10.26 -6.66
N VAL A 179 -0.86 10.52 -7.96
CA VAL A 179 -1.76 11.36 -8.78
C VAL A 179 -3.16 10.76 -8.80
N LEU A 180 -3.28 9.44 -9.05
CA LEU A 180 -4.60 8.78 -9.01
C LEU A 180 -5.20 8.80 -7.60
N ALA A 181 -4.40 8.51 -6.58
CA ALA A 181 -4.86 8.54 -5.19
C ALA A 181 -5.36 9.95 -4.79
N ASN A 182 -4.69 11.01 -5.24
CA ASN A 182 -5.10 12.39 -4.94
C ASN A 182 -6.44 12.73 -5.60
N ARG A 183 -6.69 12.26 -6.83
CA ARG A 183 -8.02 12.42 -7.45
C ARG A 183 -9.08 11.59 -6.74
N LEU A 184 -8.79 10.32 -6.42
CA LEU A 184 -9.73 9.45 -5.72
C LEU A 184 -10.14 10.00 -4.36
N LYS A 185 -9.21 10.66 -3.63
CA LYS A 185 -9.51 11.30 -2.35
C LYS A 185 -10.67 12.29 -2.39
N LEU A 186 -10.92 12.93 -3.53
CA LEU A 186 -12.02 13.87 -3.69
C LEU A 186 -13.38 13.15 -3.71
N VAL A 187 -13.40 11.89 -4.07
CA VAL A 187 -14.61 11.05 -4.17
C VAL A 187 -14.81 10.17 -2.94
N LEU A 188 -13.74 9.89 -2.18
CA LEU A 188 -13.78 9.02 -1.00
C LEU A 188 -14.92 9.36 -0.01
N PRO A 189 -15.19 10.62 0.34
CA PRO A 189 -16.27 10.96 1.28
C PRO A 189 -17.66 10.50 0.81
N CYS A 190 -17.85 10.31 -0.49
CA CYS A 190 -19.13 9.88 -1.05
C CYS A 190 -19.28 8.35 -1.11
N ILE A 191 -18.17 7.61 -1.04
CA ILE A 191 -18.14 6.14 -1.29
C ILE A 191 -17.77 5.33 -0.06
N ILE A 192 -17.31 5.98 1.00
CA ILE A 192 -16.86 5.33 2.24
C ILE A 192 -17.79 5.75 3.38
N PHE A 193 -18.16 4.79 4.21
CA PHE A 193 -18.96 5.06 5.41
C PHE A 193 -18.21 5.95 6.40
N ASP A 194 -18.92 6.83 7.10
CA ASP A 194 -18.37 7.75 8.10
C ASP A 194 -17.65 7.04 9.25
N SER A 195 -17.99 5.78 9.50
CA SER A 195 -17.33 4.94 10.51
C SER A 195 -15.92 4.46 10.09
N GLN A 196 -15.56 4.59 8.81
CA GLN A 196 -14.21 4.24 8.32
C GLN A 196 -13.24 5.38 8.60
N SER A 197 -12.20 5.12 9.40
CA SER A 197 -11.20 6.13 9.73
C SER A 197 -9.87 5.97 9.00
N ALA A 198 -9.50 4.75 8.62
CA ALA A 198 -8.23 4.52 7.94
C ALA A 198 -8.24 5.08 6.50
N PHE A 199 -7.21 5.88 6.16
CA PHE A 199 -6.98 6.49 4.84
C PHE A 199 -8.04 7.52 4.39
N VAL A 200 -8.99 7.90 5.24
CA VAL A 200 -9.98 8.93 4.96
C VAL A 200 -9.46 10.27 5.47
N PRO A 201 -9.43 11.32 4.62
CA PRO A 201 -9.00 12.66 5.06
C PRO A 201 -9.86 13.18 6.21
N GLY A 202 -9.21 13.77 7.22
CA GLY A 202 -9.90 14.35 8.39
C GLY A 202 -10.19 13.37 9.53
N HIS A 203 -10.05 12.07 9.33
CA HIS A 203 -10.20 11.07 10.38
C HIS A 203 -8.85 10.73 11.03
N LEU A 204 -8.85 10.57 12.36
CA LEU A 204 -7.66 10.22 13.13
C LEU A 204 -7.70 8.76 13.57
N ILE A 205 -6.52 8.13 13.66
CA ILE A 205 -6.40 6.76 14.21
C ILE A 205 -6.91 6.69 15.65
N THR A 206 -6.77 7.80 16.41
CA THR A 206 -7.24 7.93 17.78
C THR A 206 -8.75 7.83 17.91
N ASP A 207 -9.53 8.16 16.87
CA ASP A 207 -10.98 8.10 16.88
C ASP A 207 -11.47 6.67 17.11
N ASN A 208 -10.83 5.69 16.44
CA ASN A 208 -11.11 4.27 16.64
C ASN A 208 -10.81 3.80 18.07
N VAL A 209 -9.75 4.35 18.68
CA VAL A 209 -9.40 4.01 20.07
C VAL A 209 -10.45 4.55 21.03
N SER A 210 -10.92 5.78 20.80
CA SER A 210 -11.96 6.41 21.63
C SER A 210 -13.29 5.65 21.53
N VAL A 211 -13.71 5.29 20.31
CA VAL A 211 -14.93 4.50 20.08
C VAL A 211 -14.83 3.13 20.76
N ALA A 212 -13.69 2.44 20.62
CA ALA A 212 -13.48 1.15 21.26
C ALA A 212 -13.50 1.26 22.79
N PHE A 213 -12.93 2.32 23.36
CA PHE A 213 -12.93 2.60 24.79
C PHE A 213 -14.35 2.81 25.32
N GLU A 214 -15.14 3.64 24.65
CA GLU A 214 -16.54 3.91 25.02
C GLU A 214 -17.41 2.66 24.94
N LEU A 215 -17.26 1.86 23.88
CA LEU A 215 -17.98 0.59 23.74
C LEU A 215 -17.66 -0.37 24.87
N ILE A 216 -16.36 -0.57 25.20
CA ILE A 216 -15.93 -1.44 26.29
C ILE A 216 -16.43 -0.91 27.63
N HIS A 217 -16.39 0.40 27.85
CA HIS A 217 -16.88 1.02 29.07
C HIS A 217 -18.39 0.80 29.24
N LYS A 218 -19.17 0.98 28.16
CA LYS A 218 -20.62 0.69 28.14
C LYS A 218 -20.92 -0.79 28.47
N LEU A 219 -20.18 -1.72 27.84
CA LEU A 219 -20.33 -3.16 28.09
C LEU A 219 -20.04 -3.53 29.56
N LYS A 220 -18.97 -2.94 30.14
CA LYS A 220 -18.62 -3.16 31.56
C LYS A 220 -19.66 -2.59 32.54
N GLY A 221 -20.30 -1.48 32.18
CA GLY A 221 -21.32 -0.80 32.98
C GLY A 221 -22.68 -1.48 32.99
N LYS A 222 -22.95 -2.38 32.04
CA LYS A 222 -24.25 -3.07 31.91
C LYS A 222 -24.37 -4.19 32.93
N ARG A 223 -25.00 -3.89 34.07
CA ARG A 223 -25.19 -4.84 35.18
C ARG A 223 -26.57 -5.50 35.21
N LEU A 224 -27.52 -5.03 34.41
CA LEU A 224 -28.92 -5.47 34.43
C LEU A 224 -29.38 -5.82 33.00
N GLY A 225 -30.16 -6.91 32.90
CA GLY A 225 -30.74 -7.36 31.63
C GLY A 225 -30.51 -8.84 31.36
N LYS A 226 -31.46 -9.48 30.63
CA LYS A 226 -31.39 -10.90 30.25
C LYS A 226 -30.58 -11.14 28.96
N LYS A 227 -30.26 -10.08 28.20
CA LYS A 227 -29.50 -10.18 26.95
C LYS A 227 -28.04 -9.78 27.19
N GLY A 228 -27.12 -10.70 26.96
CA GLY A 228 -25.69 -10.42 26.91
C GLY A 228 -25.33 -9.61 25.64
N GLU A 229 -24.33 -8.75 25.76
CA GLU A 229 -23.74 -8.01 24.63
C GLU A 229 -22.25 -8.36 24.57
N MET A 230 -21.70 -8.48 23.37
CA MET A 230 -20.28 -8.71 23.16
C MET A 230 -19.73 -7.77 22.12
N ALA A 231 -18.46 -7.40 22.23
CA ALA A 231 -17.70 -6.75 21.20
C ALA A 231 -16.82 -7.79 20.50
N VAL A 232 -16.90 -7.88 19.18
CA VAL A 232 -16.09 -8.78 18.36
C VAL A 232 -15.12 -7.95 17.54
N LYS A 233 -13.82 -8.19 17.71
CA LYS A 233 -12.78 -7.61 16.86
C LYS A 233 -12.45 -8.61 15.75
N LEU A 234 -12.68 -8.19 14.49
CA LEU A 234 -12.28 -8.94 13.32
C LEU A 234 -10.96 -8.36 12.79
N ASP A 235 -10.01 -9.23 12.49
CA ASP A 235 -8.71 -8.85 11.93
C ASP A 235 -8.40 -9.74 10.71
N MET A 236 -8.26 -9.11 9.53
CA MET A 236 -7.86 -9.82 8.32
C MET A 236 -6.34 -9.90 8.23
N SER A 237 -5.80 -11.09 8.38
CA SER A 237 -4.38 -11.34 8.16
C SER A 237 -4.01 -11.03 6.71
N LYS A 238 -3.03 -10.14 6.51
CA LYS A 238 -2.54 -9.73 5.19
C LYS A 238 -3.64 -9.21 4.26
N ALA A 239 -4.51 -8.34 4.79
CA ALA A 239 -5.68 -7.84 4.07
C ALA A 239 -5.34 -7.30 2.68
N TYR A 240 -4.26 -6.49 2.56
CA TYR A 240 -3.85 -5.92 1.27
C TYR A 240 -3.35 -6.95 0.26
N ASP A 241 -2.71 -8.02 0.72
CA ASP A 241 -2.13 -9.05 -0.15
C ASP A 241 -3.17 -10.08 -0.61
N ARG A 242 -4.35 -10.11 0.04
CA ARG A 242 -5.41 -11.09 -0.21
C ARG A 242 -6.62 -10.56 -0.95
N VAL A 243 -6.68 -9.26 -1.20
CA VAL A 243 -7.77 -8.67 -1.98
C VAL A 243 -7.55 -8.96 -3.46
N GLU A 244 -8.46 -9.71 -4.06
CA GLU A 244 -8.43 -10.05 -5.48
C GLU A 244 -8.73 -8.83 -6.35
N TRP A 245 -7.92 -8.59 -7.38
CA TRP A 245 -8.10 -7.46 -8.28
C TRP A 245 -9.44 -7.51 -9.03
N THR A 246 -9.84 -8.69 -9.50
CA THR A 246 -11.15 -8.91 -10.12
C THR A 246 -12.32 -8.53 -9.21
N TYR A 247 -12.14 -8.70 -7.89
CA TYR A 247 -13.14 -8.28 -6.92
C TYR A 247 -13.16 -6.75 -6.76
N VAL A 248 -11.98 -6.10 -6.70
CA VAL A 248 -11.88 -4.63 -6.66
C VAL A 248 -12.53 -4.00 -7.89
N GLU A 249 -12.23 -4.51 -9.09
CA GLU A 249 -12.87 -4.05 -10.33
C GLU A 249 -14.40 -4.20 -10.28
N SER A 250 -14.88 -5.36 -9.81
CA SER A 250 -16.31 -5.63 -9.73
C SER A 250 -17.03 -4.69 -8.76
N ILE A 251 -16.42 -4.40 -7.61
CA ILE A 251 -16.92 -3.40 -6.66
C ILE A 251 -16.94 -2.01 -7.31
N MET A 252 -15.85 -1.60 -7.95
CA MET A 252 -15.77 -0.28 -8.59
C MET A 252 -16.82 -0.12 -9.69
N ARG A 253 -17.06 -1.15 -10.52
CA ARG A 253 -18.16 -1.15 -11.50
C ARG A 253 -19.51 -1.02 -10.83
N LYS A 254 -19.74 -1.78 -9.77
CA LYS A 254 -21.00 -1.74 -9.02
C LYS A 254 -21.25 -0.37 -8.37
N MET A 255 -20.20 0.26 -7.85
CA MET A 255 -20.25 1.61 -7.31
C MET A 255 -20.50 2.70 -8.36
N GLY A 256 -20.38 2.38 -9.65
CA GLY A 256 -20.61 3.31 -10.76
C GLY A 256 -19.36 4.08 -11.23
N PHE A 257 -18.16 3.58 -10.96
CA PHE A 257 -16.94 4.15 -11.55
C PHE A 257 -16.91 3.90 -13.06
N ALA A 258 -16.40 4.87 -13.81
CA ALA A 258 -16.20 4.74 -15.25
C ALA A 258 -15.12 3.69 -15.57
N GLU A 259 -15.34 2.87 -16.62
CA GLU A 259 -14.42 1.80 -17.04
C GLU A 259 -12.99 2.30 -17.28
N ARG A 260 -12.84 3.52 -17.82
CA ARG A 260 -11.53 4.13 -18.01
C ARG A 260 -10.78 4.36 -16.69
N TRP A 261 -11.50 4.73 -15.62
CA TRP A 261 -10.91 4.90 -14.30
C TRP A 261 -10.51 3.54 -13.70
N ILE A 262 -11.39 2.55 -13.79
CA ILE A 262 -11.12 1.17 -13.34
C ILE A 262 -9.87 0.63 -14.03
N TYR A 263 -9.78 0.78 -15.36
CA TYR A 263 -8.62 0.38 -16.15
C TYR A 263 -7.31 1.05 -15.68
N LEU A 264 -7.34 2.35 -15.32
CA LEU A 264 -6.16 3.06 -14.83
C LEU A 264 -5.73 2.56 -13.43
N VAL A 265 -6.66 2.09 -12.62
CA VAL A 265 -6.35 1.52 -11.30
C VAL A 265 -5.81 0.10 -11.46
N ASP A 266 -6.43 -0.74 -12.26
CA ASP A 266 -6.05 -2.14 -12.48
C ASP A 266 -4.66 -2.27 -13.12
N ARG A 267 -4.38 -1.58 -14.21
CA ARG A 267 -3.10 -1.67 -14.95
C ARG A 267 -1.86 -1.30 -14.12
N LYS A 268 -2.03 -0.69 -12.96
CA LYS A 268 -0.95 -0.39 -12.01
C LYS A 268 -0.70 -1.50 -11.03
N SER A 269 -1.59 -2.46 -10.98
CA SER A 269 -1.60 -3.56 -10.04
C SER A 269 -0.95 -4.82 -10.60
N VAL A 270 -0.62 -4.83 -11.89
CA VAL A 270 0.10 -5.95 -12.51
C VAL A 270 1.56 -5.86 -12.08
N VAL A 271 1.85 -6.49 -10.95
CA VAL A 271 3.21 -6.84 -10.51
C VAL A 271 3.67 -8.06 -11.28
#